data_af35992406c51bdfcdf5ace77009cb72
#
_entry.id   af35992406c51bdfcdf5ace77009cb72
#
_cell.length_a   1.000
_cell.length_b   1.000
_cell.length_c   1.000
_cell.angle_alpha   90.00
_cell.angle_beta   90.00
_cell.angle_gamma   90.00
#
_symmetry.space_group_name_H-M   'P 1'
#
loop_
_entity.id
_entity.type
_entity.pdbx_description
1 polymer ?
#
loop_
_entity_poly.entity_id
_entity_poly.type
_entity_poly.pdbx_seq_one_letter_code
_entity_poly.pdbx_strand_id
1 'polypeptide(L)'
;MIVKRGAKTMTVYDFSAKTITGEEKSLKDYKGKALLIVNVASKCGFTPQYKGLQEVYDKYKDQGLEVLGFPCNQFGGQEPGTEADITSFCELNYGVNFPMFAKVDVKGDKAHPLYTYMTEQAPGLLGMKAVKWNFTKFLIGKDGKVVGRFAPQTKPVDLEVEIEKVLGE
;
A
#
# COMPACT_ATOMS: atom_id res chain seq x y z
N MET A 1 -32.53 1.35 -15.14
CA MET A 1 -31.94 1.36 -14.75
C MET A 1 -31.66 1.60 -14.02
N ILE A 2 -31.58 1.21 -13.85
CA ILE A 2 -31.19 1.36 -13.02
C ILE A 2 -30.22 1.94 -12.88
N VAL A 3 -30.21 2.34 -13.06
CA VAL A 3 -29.35 2.89 -12.91
C VAL A 3 -28.83 2.80 -12.04
N LYS A 4 -28.20 2.72 -11.93
CA LYS A 4 -27.53 2.60 -11.00
C LYS A 4 -27.49 3.79 -10.30
N ARG A 5 -28.53 4.33 -10.18
CA ARG A 5 -28.58 5.41 -9.50
C ARG A 5 -28.05 5.32 -8.28
N GLY A 6 -27.29 6.10 -7.82
CA GLY A 6 -26.66 6.00 -6.57
C GLY A 6 -25.55 4.98 -6.51
N ALA A 7 -25.42 4.20 -7.55
CA ALA A 7 -24.33 3.24 -7.59
C ALA A 7 -23.03 3.99 -7.76
N LYS A 8 -22.29 4.14 -6.68
CA LYS A 8 -21.00 4.78 -6.74
C LYS A 8 -19.97 3.83 -7.28
N THR A 9 -19.05 4.34 -8.07
CA THR A 9 -17.84 3.58 -8.40
C THR A 9 -17.06 3.37 -7.11
N MET A 10 -16.68 2.12 -6.83
CA MET A 10 -15.87 1.78 -5.70
C MET A 10 -14.48 2.39 -5.81
N THR A 11 -13.94 2.84 -4.70
CA THR A 11 -12.58 3.33 -4.60
C THR A 11 -11.92 2.74 -3.35
N VAL A 12 -10.62 2.99 -3.16
CA VAL A 12 -9.94 2.53 -1.96
C VAL A 12 -10.51 3.18 -0.70
N TYR A 13 -11.18 4.31 -0.83
CA TYR A 13 -11.77 4.99 0.34
C TYR A 13 -12.97 4.24 0.92
N ASP A 14 -13.47 3.23 0.22
CA ASP A 14 -14.58 2.39 0.72
C ASP A 14 -14.11 1.28 1.66
N PHE A 15 -12.82 1.20 1.92
CA PHE A 15 -12.25 0.13 2.74
C PHE A 15 -11.69 0.67 4.05
N SER A 16 -11.59 -0.21 5.04
CA SER A 16 -10.99 0.07 6.34
C SER A 16 -10.00 -1.03 6.66
N ALA A 17 -9.01 -0.71 7.49
CA ALA A 17 -8.02 -1.68 7.93
C ALA A 17 -7.55 -1.32 9.34
N LYS A 18 -7.04 -2.30 10.08
CA LYS A 18 -6.47 -2.02 11.39
C LYS A 18 -5.09 -1.41 11.24
N THR A 19 -4.83 -0.35 12.00
CA THR A 19 -3.48 0.19 12.12
C THR A 19 -2.58 -0.79 12.84
N ILE A 20 -1.28 -0.55 12.80
CA ILE A 20 -0.32 -1.44 13.47
C ILE A 20 -0.49 -1.44 14.99
N THR A 21 -1.15 -0.42 15.55
CA THR A 21 -1.48 -0.36 16.98
C THR A 21 -2.86 -0.96 17.28
N GLY A 22 -3.56 -1.49 16.27
CA GLY A 22 -4.80 -2.23 16.45
C GLY A 22 -6.08 -1.45 16.32
N GLU A 23 -6.02 -0.16 15.98
CA GLU A 23 -7.21 0.66 15.82
C GLU A 23 -7.78 0.53 14.41
N GLU A 24 -9.10 0.51 14.30
CA GLU A 24 -9.75 0.49 13.00
C GLU A 24 -9.59 1.86 12.32
N LYS A 25 -9.14 1.85 11.08
CA LYS A 25 -8.87 3.07 10.32
C LYS A 25 -9.62 3.03 9.00
N SER A 26 -10.53 3.98 8.78
CA SER A 26 -11.17 4.11 7.48
C SER A 26 -10.23 4.81 6.51
N LEU A 27 -10.09 4.26 5.30
CA LEU A 27 -9.27 4.90 4.28
C LEU A 27 -9.92 6.19 3.74
N LYS A 28 -11.19 6.45 4.08
CA LYS A 28 -11.80 7.75 3.81
C LYS A 28 -11.03 8.90 4.44
N ASP A 29 -10.30 8.64 5.51
CA ASP A 29 -9.52 9.68 6.18
C ASP A 29 -8.41 10.21 5.28
N TYR A 30 -8.06 9.51 4.23
CA TYR A 30 -7.07 9.94 3.26
C TYR A 30 -7.69 10.54 2.00
N LYS A 31 -9.00 10.80 2.00
CA LYS A 31 -9.69 11.31 0.83
C LYS A 31 -9.05 12.60 0.34
N GLY A 32 -8.83 12.69 -0.97
CA GLY A 32 -8.17 13.85 -1.58
C GLY A 32 -6.65 13.74 -1.62
N LYS A 33 -6.08 12.69 -1.03
CA LYS A 33 -4.65 12.44 -1.09
C LYS A 33 -4.34 11.30 -2.04
N ALA A 34 -3.17 11.35 -2.68
CA ALA A 34 -2.65 10.20 -3.40
C ALA A 34 -2.04 9.23 -2.39
N LEU A 35 -2.15 7.93 -2.69
CA LEU A 35 -1.64 6.89 -1.78
C LEU A 35 -0.66 5.99 -2.52
N LEU A 36 0.44 5.64 -1.85
CA LEU A 36 1.33 4.57 -2.29
C LEU A 36 1.17 3.44 -1.27
N ILE A 37 0.52 2.36 -1.68
CA ILE A 37 0.18 1.24 -0.81
C ILE A 37 1.12 0.08 -1.11
N VAL A 38 1.83 -0.40 -0.08
CA VAL A 38 2.92 -1.36 -0.26
C VAL A 38 2.77 -2.48 0.75
N ASN A 39 2.88 -3.73 0.31
CA ASN A 39 2.99 -4.85 1.25
C ASN A 39 4.46 -5.04 1.61
N VAL A 40 4.75 -5.08 2.91
CA VAL A 40 6.12 -4.99 3.40
C VAL A 40 6.50 -6.18 4.25
N ALA A 41 7.79 -6.38 4.43
CA ALA A 41 8.34 -7.44 5.26
C ALA A 41 9.69 -7.03 5.83
N SER A 42 10.02 -7.59 7.01
CA SER A 42 11.23 -7.23 7.75
C SER A 42 12.47 -8.06 7.37
N LYS A 43 12.26 -9.19 6.67
CA LYS A 43 13.35 -10.15 6.39
C LYS A 43 13.47 -10.49 4.90
N CYS A 44 13.06 -9.59 4.02
CA CYS A 44 13.10 -9.77 2.58
C CYS A 44 14.37 -9.13 2.00
N GLY A 45 14.83 -9.64 0.86
CA GLY A 45 15.91 -8.97 0.13
C GLY A 45 15.58 -7.55 -0.29
N PHE A 46 14.28 -7.24 -0.44
CA PHE A 46 13.83 -5.89 -0.78
C PHE A 46 13.56 -5.00 0.45
N THR A 47 13.73 -5.53 1.66
CA THR A 47 13.48 -4.77 2.91
C THR A 47 14.22 -3.42 2.94
N PRO A 48 15.44 -3.28 2.38
CA PRO A 48 16.08 -1.96 2.33
C PRO A 48 15.28 -0.89 1.59
N GLN A 49 14.25 -1.26 0.81
CA GLN A 49 13.35 -0.29 0.17
C GLN A 49 12.56 0.54 1.17
N TYR A 50 12.48 0.14 2.44
CA TYR A 50 11.91 1.00 3.48
C TYR A 50 12.57 2.39 3.48
N LYS A 51 13.88 2.44 3.26
CA LYS A 51 14.58 3.73 3.20
C LYS A 51 14.04 4.59 2.07
N GLY A 52 13.91 4.02 0.89
CA GLY A 52 13.38 4.77 -0.26
C GLY A 52 11.92 5.16 -0.08
N LEU A 53 11.11 4.29 0.55
CA LEU A 53 9.72 4.61 0.85
C LEU A 53 9.64 5.79 1.80
N GLN A 54 10.48 5.82 2.84
CA GLN A 54 10.50 6.92 3.79
C GLN A 54 10.96 8.22 3.11
N GLU A 55 11.95 8.15 2.22
CA GLU A 55 12.42 9.32 1.48
C GLU A 55 11.34 9.88 0.57
N VAL A 56 10.60 9.03 -0.12
CA VAL A 56 9.49 9.44 -0.97
C VAL A 56 8.39 10.06 -0.13
N TYR A 57 8.09 9.46 1.01
CA TYR A 57 7.09 10.01 1.93
C TYR A 57 7.49 11.41 2.40
N ASP A 58 8.73 11.57 2.87
CA ASP A 58 9.21 12.87 3.35
C ASP A 58 9.17 13.93 2.25
N LYS A 59 9.46 13.53 1.02
CA LYS A 59 9.50 14.47 -0.11
C LYS A 59 8.13 14.97 -0.52
N TYR A 60 7.13 14.09 -0.49
CA TYR A 60 5.81 14.39 -1.08
C TYR A 60 4.67 14.51 -0.10
N LYS A 61 4.87 14.22 1.18
CA LYS A 61 3.75 14.25 2.15
C LYS A 61 3.06 15.60 2.22
N ASP A 62 3.82 16.68 2.14
CA ASP A 62 3.26 18.03 2.19
C ASP A 62 2.56 18.40 0.89
N GLN A 63 2.76 17.63 -0.17
CA GLN A 63 2.08 17.82 -1.45
C GLN A 63 0.87 16.91 -1.59
N GLY A 64 0.55 16.11 -0.56
CA GLY A 64 -0.65 15.29 -0.54
C GLY A 64 -0.44 13.80 -0.78
N LEU A 65 0.78 13.30 -0.61
CA LEU A 65 1.03 11.86 -0.67
C LEU A 65 1.03 11.23 0.71
N GLU A 66 0.35 10.09 0.84
CA GLU A 66 0.54 9.18 1.97
C GLU A 66 1.16 7.89 1.47
N VAL A 67 1.99 7.28 2.31
CA VAL A 67 2.53 5.93 2.07
C VAL A 67 1.92 5.02 3.14
N LEU A 68 1.30 3.93 2.72
CA LEU A 68 0.64 3.00 3.63
C LEU A 68 1.34 1.65 3.56
N GLY A 69 1.94 1.21 4.67
CA GLY A 69 2.65 -0.06 4.72
C GLY A 69 1.80 -1.15 5.35
N PHE A 70 1.61 -2.26 4.63
CA PHE A 70 0.85 -3.41 5.10
C PHE A 70 1.79 -4.61 5.25
N PRO A 71 2.20 -4.95 6.47
CA PRO A 71 3.06 -6.13 6.66
C PRO A 71 2.32 -7.41 6.23
N CYS A 72 3.07 -8.32 5.62
CA CYS A 72 2.50 -9.57 5.12
C CYS A 72 3.52 -10.70 5.28
N ASN A 73 3.08 -11.85 5.80
CA ASN A 73 3.96 -12.99 6.03
C ASN A 73 3.80 -14.10 4.98
N GLN A 74 3.07 -13.84 3.90
CA GLN A 74 2.73 -14.89 2.93
C GLN A 74 3.86 -15.23 1.96
N PHE A 75 4.89 -14.41 1.88
CA PHE A 75 5.97 -14.60 0.92
C PHE A 75 7.24 -15.03 1.62
N GLY A 76 7.48 -16.33 1.63
CA GLY A 76 8.66 -16.90 2.26
C GLY A 76 8.70 -16.79 3.78
N GLY A 77 7.58 -16.44 4.41
CA GLY A 77 7.55 -16.26 5.86
C GLY A 77 8.48 -15.14 6.33
N GLN A 78 8.63 -14.07 5.54
CA GLN A 78 9.61 -13.03 5.81
C GLN A 78 9.11 -11.90 6.70
N GLU A 79 7.90 -12.05 7.28
CA GLU A 79 7.36 -11.14 8.28
C GLU A 79 6.77 -11.95 9.45
N PRO A 80 7.61 -12.73 10.18
CA PRO A 80 7.07 -13.63 11.21
C PRO A 80 6.77 -12.97 12.54
N GLY A 81 7.26 -11.75 12.75
CA GLY A 81 7.13 -11.06 14.04
C GLY A 81 5.75 -10.51 14.32
N THR A 82 5.56 -10.03 15.54
CA THR A 82 4.34 -9.35 15.96
C THR A 82 4.35 -7.92 15.44
N GLU A 83 3.20 -7.23 15.57
CA GLU A 83 3.11 -5.82 15.21
C GLU A 83 4.10 -4.97 16.02
N ALA A 84 4.32 -5.31 17.29
CA ALA A 84 5.31 -4.59 18.10
C ALA A 84 6.73 -4.81 17.57
N ASP A 85 7.06 -6.03 17.16
CA ASP A 85 8.35 -6.33 16.54
C ASP A 85 8.55 -5.55 15.25
N ILE A 86 7.52 -5.47 14.43
CA ILE A 86 7.57 -4.76 13.15
C ILE A 86 7.79 -3.27 13.39
N THR A 87 7.04 -2.69 14.34
CA THR A 87 7.19 -1.28 14.69
C THR A 87 8.63 -0.98 15.12
N SER A 88 9.17 -1.79 16.03
CA SER A 88 10.54 -1.61 16.51
C SER A 88 11.55 -1.73 15.37
N PHE A 89 11.38 -2.75 14.52
CA PHE A 89 12.27 -2.94 13.39
C PHE A 89 12.30 -1.74 12.47
N CYS A 90 11.12 -1.25 12.10
CA CYS A 90 10.99 -0.15 11.15
C CYS A 90 11.57 1.15 11.72
N GLU A 91 11.29 1.43 13.00
CA GLU A 91 11.79 2.66 13.62
C GLU A 91 13.31 2.62 13.80
N LEU A 92 13.82 1.51 14.32
CA LEU A 92 15.26 1.41 14.64
C LEU A 92 16.14 1.34 13.41
N ASN A 93 15.66 0.69 12.36
CA ASN A 93 16.50 0.43 11.18
C ASN A 93 16.31 1.44 10.06
N TYR A 94 15.12 2.04 9.94
CA TYR A 94 14.81 2.90 8.80
C TYR A 94 14.13 4.21 9.17
N GLY A 95 13.88 4.43 10.47
CA GLY A 95 13.19 5.66 10.90
C GLY A 95 11.83 5.84 10.27
N VAL A 96 11.10 4.76 10.03
CA VAL A 96 9.81 4.80 9.36
C VAL A 96 8.81 5.57 10.22
N ASN A 97 8.17 6.59 9.62
CA ASN A 97 7.08 7.30 10.28
C ASN A 97 5.87 7.50 9.36
N PHE A 98 5.83 6.88 8.18
CA PHE A 98 4.59 6.83 7.42
C PHE A 98 3.64 5.82 8.05
N PRO A 99 2.33 5.92 7.79
CA PRO A 99 1.33 5.02 8.39
C PRO A 99 1.62 3.55 8.12
N MET A 100 1.67 2.77 9.20
CA MET A 100 1.81 1.32 9.13
C MET A 100 0.54 0.67 9.63
N PHE A 101 0.19 -0.46 9.04
CA PHE A 101 -1.03 -1.20 9.36
C PHE A 101 -0.68 -2.56 9.99
N ALA A 102 -1.69 -3.22 10.55
CA ALA A 102 -1.52 -4.55 11.10
C ALA A 102 -1.27 -5.54 9.96
N LYS A 103 -0.61 -6.64 10.30
CA LYS A 103 -0.29 -7.69 9.34
C LYS A 103 -1.56 -8.21 8.67
N VAL A 104 -1.52 -8.38 7.34
CA VAL A 104 -2.67 -8.88 6.57
C VAL A 104 -2.20 -9.92 5.57
N ASP A 105 -3.17 -10.68 5.05
CA ASP A 105 -2.97 -11.46 3.84
C ASP A 105 -3.30 -10.59 2.65
N VAL A 106 -2.54 -10.72 1.57
CA VAL A 106 -2.73 -9.93 0.36
C VAL A 106 -3.15 -10.79 -0.83
N LYS A 107 -3.20 -12.11 -0.65
CA LYS A 107 -3.61 -13.05 -1.69
C LYS A 107 -4.33 -14.23 -1.03
N GLY A 108 -5.07 -14.99 -1.84
CA GLY A 108 -5.79 -16.18 -1.38
C GLY A 108 -7.13 -15.82 -0.76
N ASP A 109 -7.75 -16.84 -0.15
CA ASP A 109 -9.12 -16.74 0.35
C ASP A 109 -9.28 -15.73 1.49
N LYS A 110 -8.20 -15.49 2.23
CA LYS A 110 -8.25 -14.58 3.38
C LYS A 110 -7.64 -13.22 3.08
N ALA A 111 -7.42 -12.92 1.80
CA ALA A 111 -6.87 -11.62 1.41
C ALA A 111 -7.74 -10.49 1.94
N HIS A 112 -7.09 -9.45 2.45
CA HIS A 112 -7.81 -8.26 2.89
C HIS A 112 -8.61 -7.69 1.71
N PRO A 113 -9.86 -7.28 1.93
CA PRO A 113 -10.71 -6.79 0.83
C PRO A 113 -10.09 -5.66 0.02
N LEU A 114 -9.31 -4.80 0.66
CA LEU A 114 -8.57 -3.75 -0.05
C LEU A 114 -7.65 -4.34 -1.12
N TYR A 115 -6.92 -5.40 -0.77
CA TYR A 115 -6.00 -6.04 -1.71
C TYR A 115 -6.75 -6.78 -2.82
N THR A 116 -7.87 -7.42 -2.50
CA THR A 116 -8.72 -8.03 -3.52
C THR A 116 -9.16 -6.97 -4.54
N TYR A 117 -9.62 -5.83 -4.06
CA TYR A 117 -10.03 -4.72 -4.90
C TYR A 117 -8.88 -4.21 -5.76
N MET A 118 -7.72 -3.91 -5.14
CA MET A 118 -6.59 -3.33 -5.87
C MET A 118 -6.04 -4.26 -6.94
N THR A 119 -5.96 -5.55 -6.65
CA THR A 119 -5.44 -6.51 -7.63
C THR A 119 -6.39 -6.72 -8.79
N GLU A 120 -7.69 -6.53 -8.59
CA GLU A 120 -8.66 -6.56 -9.69
C GLU A 120 -8.59 -5.32 -10.56
N GLN A 121 -8.35 -4.17 -9.94
CA GLN A 121 -8.27 -2.90 -10.68
C GLN A 121 -6.96 -2.78 -11.44
N ALA A 122 -5.88 -3.36 -10.93
CA ALA A 122 -4.55 -3.30 -11.57
C ALA A 122 -3.90 -4.69 -11.52
N PRO A 123 -4.24 -5.57 -12.47
CA PRO A 123 -3.58 -6.88 -12.54
C PRO A 123 -2.11 -6.73 -12.89
N GLY A 124 -1.33 -7.71 -12.49
CA GLY A 124 0.09 -7.73 -12.79
C GLY A 124 0.39 -8.27 -14.18
N LEU A 125 1.60 -8.76 -14.33
CA LEU A 125 2.09 -9.28 -15.60
C LEU A 125 1.18 -10.38 -16.14
N LEU A 126 0.89 -10.35 -17.44
CA LEU A 126 0.04 -11.32 -18.13
C LEU A 126 -1.36 -11.41 -17.54
N GLY A 127 -1.85 -10.34 -16.92
CA GLY A 127 -3.18 -10.32 -16.34
C GLY A 127 -3.30 -11.10 -15.04
N MET A 128 -2.21 -11.54 -14.46
CA MET A 128 -2.23 -12.29 -13.21
C MET A 128 -2.50 -11.33 -12.06
N LYS A 129 -3.61 -11.58 -11.33
CA LYS A 129 -4.09 -10.63 -10.32
C LYS A 129 -3.32 -10.70 -9.02
N ALA A 130 -3.02 -11.92 -8.54
CA ALA A 130 -2.43 -12.09 -7.21
C ALA A 130 -1.09 -11.37 -7.08
N VAL A 131 -0.87 -10.76 -5.92
CA VAL A 131 0.43 -10.19 -5.57
C VAL A 131 1.44 -11.34 -5.50
N LYS A 132 2.61 -11.16 -6.10
CA LYS A 132 3.60 -12.23 -6.26
C LYS A 132 4.71 -12.20 -5.24
N TRP A 133 5.00 -11.06 -4.64
CA TRP A 133 6.09 -10.96 -3.67
C TRP A 133 5.95 -9.71 -2.80
N ASN A 134 6.79 -9.62 -1.78
CA ASN A 134 6.88 -8.45 -0.91
C ASN A 134 7.30 -7.20 -1.70
N PHE A 135 6.90 -6.04 -1.21
CA PHE A 135 7.24 -4.73 -1.78
C PHE A 135 6.68 -4.51 -3.18
N THR A 136 5.53 -5.10 -3.47
CA THR A 136 4.68 -4.72 -4.59
C THR A 136 3.97 -3.42 -4.22
N LYS A 137 3.94 -2.45 -5.14
CA LYS A 137 3.39 -1.13 -4.86
C LYS A 137 2.16 -0.89 -5.72
N PHE A 138 1.14 -0.28 -5.10
CA PHE A 138 -0.03 0.21 -5.82
C PHE A 138 -0.09 1.72 -5.64
N LEU A 139 -0.22 2.45 -6.73
CA LEU A 139 -0.36 3.91 -6.70
C LEU A 139 -1.83 4.26 -6.89
N ILE A 140 -2.33 5.09 -5.99
CA ILE A 140 -3.75 5.49 -5.93
C ILE A 140 -3.80 7.00 -6.18
N GLY A 141 -4.67 7.42 -7.09
CA GLY A 141 -4.88 8.83 -7.36
C GLY A 141 -5.69 9.51 -6.26
N LYS A 142 -5.78 10.84 -6.34
CA LYS A 142 -6.50 11.64 -5.34
C LYS A 142 -7.99 11.33 -5.29
N ASP A 143 -8.52 10.72 -6.33
CA ASP A 143 -9.93 10.29 -6.40
C ASP A 143 -10.16 8.89 -5.83
N GLY A 144 -9.09 8.26 -5.31
CA GLY A 144 -9.20 6.93 -4.71
C GLY A 144 -9.14 5.78 -5.70
N LYS A 145 -8.89 6.05 -6.96
CA LYS A 145 -8.81 5.01 -7.99
C LYS A 145 -7.38 4.53 -8.17
N VAL A 146 -7.23 3.23 -8.44
CA VAL A 146 -5.92 2.64 -8.67
C VAL A 146 -5.38 3.12 -10.01
N VAL A 147 -4.22 3.75 -10.00
CA VAL A 147 -3.57 4.29 -11.20
C VAL A 147 -2.60 3.26 -11.78
N GLY A 148 -1.92 2.51 -10.93
CA GLY A 148 -0.95 1.55 -11.41
C GLY A 148 -0.44 0.62 -10.33
N ARG A 149 0.24 -0.42 -10.79
CA ARG A 149 0.85 -1.45 -9.94
C ARG A 149 2.30 -1.63 -10.38
N PHE A 150 3.20 -1.69 -9.41
CA PHE A 150 4.64 -1.75 -9.71
C PHE A 150 5.26 -2.93 -8.97
N ALA A 151 6.14 -3.63 -9.68
CA ALA A 151 6.79 -4.84 -9.18
C ALA A 151 7.76 -4.52 -8.03
N PRO A 152 8.12 -5.55 -7.23
CA PRO A 152 9.10 -5.34 -6.15
C PRO A 152 10.40 -4.70 -6.60
N GLN A 153 10.87 -5.03 -7.80
CA GLN A 153 12.13 -4.51 -8.32
C GLN A 153 12.11 -3.01 -8.60
N THR A 154 10.94 -2.43 -8.80
CA THR A 154 10.81 -0.99 -9.02
C THR A 154 11.09 -0.25 -7.72
N LYS A 155 12.16 0.50 -7.69
CA LYS A 155 12.56 1.23 -6.48
C LYS A 155 11.61 2.40 -6.24
N PRO A 156 11.38 2.77 -4.96
CA PRO A 156 10.51 3.94 -4.69
C PRO A 156 10.91 5.21 -5.43
N VAL A 157 12.21 5.48 -5.56
CA VAL A 157 12.67 6.68 -6.28
C VAL A 157 12.24 6.67 -7.75
N ASP A 158 12.13 5.48 -8.34
CA ASP A 158 11.72 5.36 -9.74
C ASP A 158 10.24 5.63 -9.94
N LEU A 159 9.46 5.73 -8.86
CA LEU A 159 8.04 6.05 -8.92
C LEU A 159 7.77 7.54 -8.85
N GLU A 160 8.80 8.37 -8.64
CA GLU A 160 8.58 9.81 -8.43
C GLU A 160 7.87 10.48 -9.61
N VAL A 161 8.20 10.06 -10.85
CA VAL A 161 7.53 10.59 -12.02
C VAL A 161 6.02 10.33 -11.98
N GLU A 162 5.64 9.09 -11.65
CA GLU A 162 4.22 8.72 -11.57
C GLU A 162 3.53 9.40 -10.40
N ILE A 163 4.22 9.53 -9.28
CA ILE A 163 3.69 10.23 -8.10
C ILE A 163 3.42 11.69 -8.43
N GLU A 164 4.37 12.36 -9.08
CA GLU A 164 4.21 13.76 -9.45
C GLU A 164 3.05 13.96 -10.40
N LYS A 165 2.83 13.03 -11.30
CA LYS A 165 1.67 13.07 -12.19
C LYS A 165 0.36 13.07 -11.42
N VAL A 166 0.17 12.13 -10.48
CA VAL A 166 -1.09 12.05 -9.75
C VAL A 166 -1.26 13.22 -8.79
N LEU A 167 -0.16 13.77 -8.27
CA LEU A 167 -0.24 14.93 -7.38
C LEU A 167 -0.61 16.20 -8.14
N GLY A 168 -0.33 16.25 -9.43
CA GLY A 168 -0.66 17.40 -10.27
C GLY A 168 -2.08 17.39 -10.81
N GLU A 169 -2.83 16.34 -10.55
CA GLU A 169 -4.20 16.22 -11.05
C GLU A 169 -5.24 16.89 -10.15
#